data_ceff570288734a00591e4a1d471c2257
#
_entry.id   ceff570288734a00591e4a1d471c2257
#
_cell.length_a   1.000
_cell.length_b   1.000
_cell.length_c   1.000
_cell.angle_alpha   90.00
_cell.angle_beta   90.00
_cell.angle_gamma   90.00
#
_symmetry.space_group_name_H-M   'P 1'
#
loop_
_entity.id
_entity.type
_entity.pdbx_description
1 polymer ?
#
loop_
_entity_poly.entity_id
_entity_poly.type
_entity_poly.pdbx_seq_one_letter_code
_entity_poly.pdbx_strand_id
1 'polypeptide(L)'
;NVEYVPSSKEPDYAISSEGYALAIERAYEKKGNVTLALLTYPDGNYGNLADARAIADVCHDYGVPLLLNGAYSVGRMPVKARELGADIIVGSGHKSMAACGPVGVLGASEEYARIIFKPSATKKNKEVELLGCTVRGAPLITLMASFPTVVERVGRWPEELENARWFSSEMEKMDLVQVGDRPHNHDLMFFLTERLYDISQTAKGGRYFLYREMKDRGVCGIKPGLTRQFKLSTYGLGRPELEVVLNALSEIIESHEKDEKGDKNEKGANGS
;
A
#
# COMPACT_ATOMS: atom_id res chain seq x y z
N ASN A 1 18.50 -17.84 3.29
CA ASN A 1 18.74 -16.64 4.06
C ASN A 1 18.12 -15.45 3.34
N VAL A 2 17.67 -14.44 4.09
CA VAL A 2 17.12 -13.18 3.57
C VAL A 2 17.97 -12.04 4.13
N GLU A 3 18.40 -11.14 3.25
CA GLU A 3 18.99 -9.86 3.62
C GLU A 3 17.94 -8.77 3.39
N TYR A 4 17.78 -7.86 4.34
CA TYR A 4 16.80 -6.79 4.26
C TYR A 4 17.46 -5.47 3.86
N VAL A 5 16.80 -4.75 2.96
CA VAL A 5 17.14 -3.37 2.62
C VAL A 5 16.32 -2.46 3.54
N PRO A 6 16.96 -1.71 4.46
CA PRO A 6 16.23 -0.81 5.33
C PRO A 6 15.72 0.40 4.54
N SER A 7 14.54 0.91 4.91
CA SER A 7 14.09 2.24 4.47
C SER A 7 14.83 3.35 5.23
N SER A 8 14.77 4.57 4.71
CA SER A 8 15.10 5.76 5.48
C SER A 8 14.16 5.89 6.69
N LYS A 9 14.49 6.84 7.58
CA LYS A 9 13.64 7.15 8.73
C LYS A 9 12.49 8.08 8.34
N GLU A 10 11.63 8.37 9.32
CA GLU A 10 10.60 9.40 9.23
C GLU A 10 11.22 10.74 8.76
N PRO A 11 10.52 11.51 7.91
CA PRO A 11 9.14 11.26 7.46
C PRO A 11 9.03 10.45 6.17
N ASP A 12 10.12 10.17 5.46
CA ASP A 12 10.07 9.73 4.06
C ASP A 12 9.90 8.22 3.92
N TYR A 13 10.56 7.43 4.78
CA TYR A 13 10.57 5.96 4.70
C TYR A 13 10.93 5.41 3.32
N ALA A 14 11.83 6.11 2.61
CA ALA A 14 12.22 5.81 1.24
C ALA A 14 13.14 4.58 1.16
N ILE A 15 12.99 3.82 0.10
CA ILE A 15 13.90 2.73 -0.29
C ILE A 15 14.77 3.25 -1.44
N SER A 16 16.09 3.08 -1.33
CA SER A 16 17.05 3.54 -2.33
C SER A 16 17.79 2.42 -3.05
N SER A 17 18.30 2.72 -4.24
CA SER A 17 19.17 1.82 -5.01
C SER A 17 20.49 1.53 -4.30
N GLU A 18 21.07 2.52 -3.63
CA GLU A 18 22.28 2.35 -2.81
C GLU A 18 22.05 1.36 -1.66
N GLY A 19 20.85 1.36 -1.08
CA GLY A 19 20.47 0.37 -0.07
C GLY A 19 20.51 -1.06 -0.61
N TYR A 20 20.12 -1.27 -1.87
CA TYR A 20 20.22 -2.58 -2.54
C TYR A 20 21.68 -2.95 -2.80
N ALA A 21 22.52 -2.02 -3.31
CA ALA A 21 23.94 -2.28 -3.51
C ALA A 21 24.61 -2.75 -2.21
N LEU A 22 24.44 -2.00 -1.14
CA LEU A 22 24.99 -2.33 0.17
C LEU A 22 24.48 -3.67 0.74
N ALA A 23 23.21 -4.01 0.49
CA ALA A 23 22.66 -5.28 0.94
C ALA A 23 23.25 -6.48 0.16
N ILE A 24 23.44 -6.31 -1.16
CA ILE A 24 24.08 -7.32 -2.01
C ILE A 24 25.55 -7.52 -1.60
N GLU A 25 26.30 -6.44 -1.41
CA GLU A 25 27.70 -6.49 -0.96
C GLU A 25 27.83 -7.21 0.39
N ARG A 26 27.01 -6.84 1.37
CA ARG A 26 26.99 -7.53 2.68
C ARG A 26 26.68 -9.03 2.56
N ALA A 27 25.80 -9.41 1.62
CA ALA A 27 25.51 -10.82 1.39
C ALA A 27 26.73 -11.56 0.82
N TYR A 28 27.48 -10.95 -0.10
CA TYR A 28 28.69 -11.52 -0.68
C TYR A 28 29.83 -11.63 0.33
N GLU A 29 30.04 -10.60 1.17
CA GLU A 29 31.01 -10.63 2.26
C GLU A 29 30.78 -11.82 3.22
N LYS A 30 29.54 -12.15 3.49
CA LYS A 30 29.12 -13.33 4.28
C LYS A 30 29.29 -14.65 3.52
N LYS A 31 29.97 -14.65 2.37
CA LYS A 31 30.13 -15.81 1.46
C LYS A 31 28.77 -16.38 0.98
N GLY A 32 27.76 -15.53 0.94
CA GLY A 32 26.47 -15.85 0.34
C GLY A 32 26.46 -15.56 -1.16
N ASN A 33 25.46 -16.08 -1.84
CA ASN A 33 25.13 -15.72 -3.20
C ASN A 33 23.72 -15.14 -3.22
N VAL A 34 23.52 -13.97 -3.85
CA VAL A 34 22.20 -13.37 -4.02
C VAL A 34 21.60 -13.89 -5.32
N THR A 35 20.53 -14.64 -5.21
CA THR A 35 19.86 -15.26 -6.36
C THR A 35 18.66 -14.47 -6.87
N LEU A 36 18.12 -13.57 -6.05
CA LEU A 36 16.95 -12.77 -6.38
C LEU A 36 16.87 -11.56 -5.47
N ALA A 37 16.65 -10.38 -6.03
CA ALA A 37 16.21 -9.18 -5.32
C ALA A 37 14.69 -9.04 -5.43
N LEU A 38 14.05 -8.53 -4.39
CA LEU A 38 12.61 -8.30 -4.35
C LEU A 38 12.32 -6.84 -3.95
N LEU A 39 11.53 -6.15 -4.75
CA LEU A 39 10.98 -4.83 -4.44
C LEU A 39 9.46 -4.91 -4.35
N THR A 40 8.88 -4.47 -3.24
CA THR A 40 7.43 -4.26 -3.13
C THR A 40 7.07 -2.88 -3.67
N TYR A 41 6.20 -2.82 -4.67
CA TYR A 41 5.92 -1.64 -5.47
C TYR A 41 4.41 -1.43 -5.68
N PRO A 42 3.82 -0.42 -5.03
CA PRO A 42 4.36 0.41 -3.96
C PRO A 42 4.61 -0.40 -2.67
N ASP A 43 5.32 0.20 -1.72
CA ASP A 43 5.42 -0.43 -0.41
C ASP A 43 4.04 -0.50 0.26
N GLY A 44 3.84 -1.55 1.06
CA GLY A 44 2.52 -1.86 1.60
C GLY A 44 2.11 -1.06 2.84
N ASN A 45 2.97 -0.17 3.35
CA ASN A 45 2.69 0.65 4.53
C ASN A 45 2.40 2.10 4.15
N TYR A 46 3.35 2.76 3.50
CA TYR A 46 3.29 4.19 3.22
C TYR A 46 2.77 4.50 1.82
N GLY A 47 2.77 3.50 0.92
CA GLY A 47 2.41 3.68 -0.48
C GLY A 47 3.51 4.32 -1.32
N ASN A 48 4.74 4.34 -0.83
CA ASN A 48 5.88 4.92 -1.53
C ASN A 48 6.22 4.15 -2.80
N LEU A 49 6.54 4.87 -3.85
CA LEU A 49 7.01 4.32 -5.12
C LEU A 49 8.52 4.55 -5.22
N ALA A 50 9.30 3.54 -4.85
CA ALA A 50 10.75 3.59 -5.03
C ALA A 50 11.12 3.68 -6.52
N ASP A 51 12.30 4.23 -6.84
CA ASP A 51 12.83 4.19 -8.20
C ASP A 51 13.20 2.76 -8.57
N ALA A 52 12.20 2.03 -9.08
CA ALA A 52 12.35 0.62 -9.44
C ALA A 52 13.39 0.43 -10.56
N ARG A 53 13.53 1.42 -11.47
CA ARG A 53 14.52 1.35 -12.55
C ARG A 53 15.94 1.45 -12.01
N ALA A 54 16.23 2.43 -11.17
CA ALA A 54 17.54 2.58 -10.56
C ALA A 54 17.90 1.35 -9.67
N ILE A 55 16.91 0.80 -8.96
CA ILE A 55 17.11 -0.45 -8.18
C ILE A 55 17.42 -1.63 -9.10
N ALA A 56 16.70 -1.76 -10.21
CA ALA A 56 16.94 -2.82 -11.20
C ALA A 56 18.35 -2.72 -11.79
N ASP A 57 18.77 -1.52 -12.19
CA ASP A 57 20.10 -1.29 -12.78
C ASP A 57 21.20 -1.72 -11.81
N VAL A 58 21.10 -1.32 -10.54
CA VAL A 58 22.04 -1.77 -9.49
C VAL A 58 22.02 -3.29 -9.33
N CYS A 59 20.84 -3.92 -9.25
CA CYS A 59 20.77 -5.38 -9.12
C CYS A 59 21.43 -6.08 -10.31
N HIS A 60 21.18 -5.59 -11.53
CA HIS A 60 21.75 -6.15 -12.76
C HIS A 60 23.26 -6.00 -12.85
N ASP A 61 23.83 -4.90 -12.34
CA ASP A 61 25.29 -4.71 -12.26
C ASP A 61 25.97 -5.80 -11.43
N TYR A 62 25.25 -6.36 -10.44
CA TYR A 62 25.70 -7.51 -9.65
C TYR A 62 25.24 -8.87 -10.22
N GLY A 63 24.57 -8.90 -11.37
CA GLY A 63 24.02 -10.11 -11.97
C GLY A 63 22.83 -10.69 -11.19
N VAL A 64 22.10 -9.89 -10.43
CA VAL A 64 20.97 -10.30 -9.60
C VAL A 64 19.66 -9.87 -10.27
N PRO A 65 18.74 -10.79 -10.58
CA PRO A 65 17.43 -10.43 -11.14
C PRO A 65 16.54 -9.73 -10.11
N LEU A 66 15.68 -8.82 -10.62
CA LEU A 66 14.70 -8.11 -9.80
C LEU A 66 13.29 -8.68 -9.98
N LEU A 67 12.68 -9.12 -8.87
CA LEU A 67 11.26 -9.42 -8.77
C LEU A 67 10.50 -8.22 -8.22
N LEU A 68 9.55 -7.71 -8.99
CA LEU A 68 8.66 -6.64 -8.58
C LEU A 68 7.37 -7.23 -7.98
N ASN A 69 7.16 -7.03 -6.69
CA ASN A 69 5.90 -7.37 -6.04
C ASN A 69 4.87 -6.26 -6.27
N GLY A 70 4.09 -6.40 -7.35
CA GLY A 70 3.07 -5.47 -7.76
C GLY A 70 1.68 -5.74 -7.18
N ALA A 71 1.59 -6.30 -5.97
CA ALA A 71 0.30 -6.65 -5.37
C ALA A 71 -0.64 -5.45 -5.16
N TYR A 72 -0.11 -4.24 -5.07
CA TYR A 72 -0.87 -2.98 -4.98
C TYR A 72 -0.75 -2.09 -6.23
N SER A 73 0.00 -2.50 -7.26
CA SER A 73 0.13 -1.75 -8.50
C SER A 73 -0.50 -2.44 -9.71
N VAL A 74 -0.31 -3.75 -9.87
CA VAL A 74 -0.86 -4.49 -11.02
C VAL A 74 -2.38 -4.49 -10.98
N GLY A 75 -3.01 -3.99 -12.06
CA GLY A 75 -4.45 -3.81 -12.15
C GLY A 75 -5.00 -2.59 -11.41
N ARG A 76 -4.15 -1.72 -10.89
CA ARG A 76 -4.51 -0.49 -10.20
C ARG A 76 -3.95 0.74 -10.92
N MET A 77 -2.65 0.74 -11.18
CA MET A 77 -1.93 1.81 -11.86
C MET A 77 -1.21 1.27 -13.11
N PRO A 78 -0.78 2.14 -14.03
CA PRO A 78 0.06 1.72 -15.15
C PRO A 78 1.39 1.14 -14.64
N VAL A 79 1.66 -0.12 -14.98
CA VAL A 79 2.92 -0.80 -14.64
C VAL A 79 3.47 -1.44 -15.92
N LYS A 80 4.66 -1.00 -16.32
CA LYS A 80 5.38 -1.55 -17.46
C LYS A 80 6.67 -2.18 -16.96
N ALA A 81 6.62 -3.48 -16.66
CA ALA A 81 7.73 -4.20 -16.04
C ALA A 81 9.07 -3.98 -16.75
N ARG A 82 9.07 -3.98 -18.10
CA ARG A 82 10.27 -3.74 -18.92
C ARG A 82 10.85 -2.34 -18.72
N GLU A 83 10.02 -1.30 -18.63
CA GLU A 83 10.48 0.09 -18.39
C GLU A 83 11.03 0.24 -16.97
N LEU A 84 10.45 -0.47 -16.01
CA LEU A 84 10.91 -0.52 -14.62
C LEU A 84 12.13 -1.43 -14.39
N GLY A 85 12.60 -2.14 -15.43
CA GLY A 85 13.74 -3.05 -15.33
C GLY A 85 13.43 -4.35 -14.57
N ALA A 86 12.17 -4.68 -14.32
CA ALA A 86 11.81 -5.88 -13.60
C ALA A 86 11.92 -7.13 -14.49
N ASP A 87 12.62 -8.15 -14.01
CA ASP A 87 12.76 -9.46 -14.66
C ASP A 87 11.54 -10.33 -14.43
N ILE A 88 10.96 -10.20 -13.25
CA ILE A 88 9.78 -10.92 -12.80
C ILE A 88 8.83 -9.92 -12.15
N ILE A 89 7.54 -10.04 -12.46
CA ILE A 89 6.50 -9.26 -11.80
C ILE A 89 5.38 -10.17 -11.31
N VAL A 90 4.88 -9.90 -10.12
CA VAL A 90 3.72 -10.60 -9.56
C VAL A 90 2.64 -9.61 -9.19
N GLY A 91 1.38 -9.97 -9.44
CA GLY A 91 0.20 -9.20 -9.09
C GLY A 91 -0.80 -10.04 -8.29
N SER A 92 -1.69 -9.37 -7.57
CA SER A 92 -2.71 -10.00 -6.73
C SER A 92 -4.10 -9.85 -7.36
N GLY A 93 -4.66 -10.94 -7.89
CA GLY A 93 -5.94 -10.91 -8.59
C GLY A 93 -7.13 -10.54 -7.70
N HIS A 94 -7.10 -10.92 -6.42
CA HIS A 94 -8.18 -10.60 -5.47
C HIS A 94 -8.10 -9.20 -4.84
N LYS A 95 -7.09 -8.41 -5.21
CA LYS A 95 -6.99 -6.99 -4.85
C LYS A 95 -7.55 -6.14 -6.00
N SER A 96 -6.71 -5.42 -6.70
CA SER A 96 -7.14 -4.47 -7.74
C SER A 96 -7.70 -5.11 -9.01
N MET A 97 -7.52 -6.42 -9.20
CA MET A 97 -8.06 -7.13 -10.37
C MET A 97 -9.43 -7.77 -10.11
N ALA A 98 -10.04 -7.54 -8.94
CA ALA A 98 -11.41 -7.91 -8.57
C ALA A 98 -11.78 -9.41 -8.69
N ALA A 99 -10.82 -10.32 -8.60
CA ALA A 99 -11.11 -11.73 -8.52
C ALA A 99 -11.81 -12.07 -7.18
N CYS A 100 -12.77 -12.99 -7.20
CA CYS A 100 -13.57 -13.35 -6.03
C CYS A 100 -12.81 -14.13 -4.94
N GLY A 101 -11.53 -14.45 -5.16
CA GLY A 101 -10.70 -15.16 -4.19
C GLY A 101 -9.22 -15.16 -4.56
N PRO A 102 -8.38 -15.80 -3.76
CA PRO A 102 -6.94 -15.78 -3.96
C PRO A 102 -6.55 -16.35 -5.33
N VAL A 103 -5.97 -15.49 -6.15
CA VAL A 103 -5.34 -15.80 -7.43
C VAL A 103 -4.25 -14.76 -7.66
N GLY A 104 -3.15 -15.18 -8.26
CA GLY A 104 -2.06 -14.30 -8.65
C GLY A 104 -1.88 -14.28 -10.16
N VAL A 105 -1.25 -13.23 -10.65
CA VAL A 105 -0.69 -13.17 -12.00
C VAL A 105 0.82 -13.07 -11.88
N LEU A 106 1.53 -13.72 -12.78
CA LEU A 106 2.98 -13.68 -12.84
C LEU A 106 3.39 -13.42 -14.29
N GLY A 107 4.26 -12.45 -14.48
CA GLY A 107 4.96 -12.19 -15.73
C GLY A 107 6.46 -12.32 -15.50
N ALA A 108 7.19 -12.78 -16.51
CA ALA A 108 8.64 -12.89 -16.44
C ALA A 108 9.25 -12.58 -17.82
N SER A 109 10.51 -12.12 -17.82
CA SER A 109 11.30 -12.05 -19.04
C SER A 109 11.49 -13.46 -19.63
N GLU A 110 11.85 -13.55 -20.92
CA GLU A 110 12.01 -14.85 -21.58
C GLU A 110 13.05 -15.75 -20.87
N GLU A 111 14.10 -15.14 -20.37
CA GLU A 111 15.15 -15.85 -19.64
C GLU A 111 14.58 -16.53 -18.38
N TYR A 112 13.90 -15.77 -17.52
CA TYR A 112 13.37 -16.31 -16.26
C TYR A 112 12.10 -17.14 -16.47
N ALA A 113 11.35 -16.90 -17.56
CA ALA A 113 10.22 -17.73 -17.92
C ALA A 113 10.63 -19.19 -18.15
N ARG A 114 11.78 -19.43 -18.77
CA ARG A 114 12.32 -20.79 -18.98
C ARG A 114 12.61 -21.55 -17.67
N ILE A 115 12.95 -20.80 -16.63
CA ILE A 115 13.21 -21.36 -15.29
C ILE A 115 11.89 -21.57 -14.54
N ILE A 116 11.04 -20.54 -14.52
CA ILE A 116 9.80 -20.52 -13.73
C ILE A 116 8.77 -21.50 -14.27
N PHE A 117 8.62 -21.56 -15.60
CA PHE A 117 7.64 -22.43 -16.27
C PHE A 117 8.21 -23.80 -16.66
N LYS A 118 9.31 -24.19 -16.03
CA LYS A 118 9.88 -25.51 -16.24
C LYS A 118 8.86 -26.60 -15.88
N PRO A 119 8.64 -27.59 -16.79
CA PRO A 119 7.77 -28.73 -16.50
C PRO A 119 8.22 -29.50 -15.25
N SER A 120 7.27 -30.05 -14.53
CA SER A 120 7.60 -30.84 -13.33
C SER A 120 8.34 -32.13 -13.71
N ALA A 121 9.51 -32.33 -13.08
CA ALA A 121 10.28 -33.54 -13.21
C ALA A 121 9.72 -34.70 -12.33
N THR A 122 8.93 -34.36 -11.32
CA THR A 122 8.49 -35.34 -10.29
C THR A 122 7.01 -35.68 -10.38
N LYS A 123 6.19 -34.88 -11.03
CA LYS A 123 4.73 -35.03 -11.10
C LYS A 123 4.24 -34.98 -12.54
N LYS A 124 3.85 -36.15 -13.10
CA LYS A 124 3.41 -36.32 -14.50
C LYS A 124 2.25 -35.37 -14.91
N ASN A 125 1.35 -35.04 -13.96
CA ASN A 125 0.17 -34.21 -14.22
C ASN A 125 0.38 -32.75 -13.85
N LYS A 126 1.59 -32.32 -13.57
CA LYS A 126 1.93 -30.96 -13.19
C LYS A 126 2.74 -30.31 -14.32
N GLU A 127 2.12 -29.37 -15.01
CA GLU A 127 2.73 -28.72 -16.17
C GLU A 127 3.92 -27.84 -15.77
N VAL A 128 3.83 -27.19 -14.60
CA VAL A 128 4.86 -26.27 -14.11
C VAL A 128 5.27 -26.63 -12.68
N GLU A 129 6.59 -26.80 -12.45
CA GLU A 129 7.13 -27.25 -11.16
C GLU A 129 6.75 -26.33 -9.99
N LEU A 130 6.77 -25.02 -10.18
CA LEU A 130 6.47 -24.03 -9.14
C LEU A 130 4.98 -23.89 -8.82
N LEU A 131 4.08 -24.30 -9.70
CA LEU A 131 2.64 -24.18 -9.45
C LEU A 131 2.17 -25.20 -8.42
N GLY A 132 1.23 -24.77 -7.58
CA GLY A 132 0.48 -25.67 -6.70
C GLY A 132 -0.33 -26.69 -7.48
N CYS A 133 -1.02 -27.58 -6.80
CA CYS A 133 -1.67 -28.73 -7.45
C CYS A 133 -2.88 -28.36 -8.31
N THR A 134 -3.63 -27.28 -8.03
CA THR A 134 -4.84 -26.95 -8.80
C THR A 134 -5.16 -25.47 -8.74
N VAL A 135 -5.38 -24.87 -9.91
CA VAL A 135 -5.94 -23.52 -10.00
C VAL A 135 -7.42 -23.57 -9.62
N ARG A 136 -7.85 -22.66 -8.76
CA ARG A 136 -9.27 -22.56 -8.36
C ARG A 136 -10.06 -21.88 -9.49
N GLY A 137 -11.07 -22.58 -10.03
CA GLY A 137 -11.82 -22.11 -11.20
C GLY A 137 -12.55 -20.79 -10.98
N ALA A 138 -13.27 -20.61 -9.86
CA ALA A 138 -14.03 -19.38 -9.61
C ALA A 138 -13.14 -18.11 -9.55
N PRO A 139 -12.04 -18.06 -8.80
CA PRO A 139 -11.12 -16.92 -8.86
C PRO A 139 -10.55 -16.65 -10.26
N LEU A 140 -10.21 -17.69 -11.01
CA LEU A 140 -9.69 -17.54 -12.36
C LEU A 140 -10.72 -16.97 -13.31
N ILE A 141 -11.95 -17.52 -13.33
CA ILE A 141 -13.03 -17.06 -14.20
C ILE A 141 -13.41 -15.61 -13.88
N THR A 142 -13.51 -15.25 -12.60
CA THR A 142 -13.81 -13.88 -12.20
C THR A 142 -12.69 -12.90 -12.53
N LEU A 143 -11.43 -13.32 -12.43
CA LEU A 143 -10.28 -12.55 -12.91
C LEU A 143 -10.39 -12.28 -14.42
N MET A 144 -10.67 -13.31 -15.21
CA MET A 144 -10.82 -13.18 -16.66
C MET A 144 -12.01 -12.27 -17.03
N ALA A 145 -13.13 -12.39 -16.34
CA ALA A 145 -14.31 -11.58 -16.57
C ALA A 145 -14.09 -10.10 -16.20
N SER A 146 -13.35 -9.82 -15.14
CA SER A 146 -13.05 -8.45 -14.70
C SER A 146 -11.96 -7.76 -15.53
N PHE A 147 -11.14 -8.52 -16.26
CA PHE A 147 -9.92 -8.01 -16.90
C PHE A 147 -10.15 -6.82 -17.85
N PRO A 148 -11.17 -6.79 -18.74
CA PRO A 148 -11.42 -5.64 -19.60
C PRO A 148 -11.69 -4.35 -18.78
N THR A 149 -12.55 -4.45 -17.76
CA THR A 149 -12.85 -3.30 -16.86
C THR A 149 -11.63 -2.86 -16.05
N VAL A 150 -10.76 -3.80 -15.67
CA VAL A 150 -9.50 -3.47 -14.97
C VAL A 150 -8.57 -2.68 -15.88
N VAL A 151 -8.44 -3.08 -17.15
CA VAL A 151 -7.61 -2.36 -18.13
C VAL A 151 -8.13 -0.93 -18.34
N GLU A 152 -9.44 -0.76 -18.51
CA GLU A 152 -10.07 0.55 -18.63
C GLU A 152 -9.81 1.42 -17.38
N ARG A 153 -10.01 0.86 -16.20
CA ARG A 153 -9.82 1.55 -14.93
C ARG A 153 -8.37 2.00 -14.69
N VAL A 154 -7.38 1.19 -15.08
CA VAL A 154 -5.96 1.57 -15.02
C VAL A 154 -5.69 2.84 -15.83
N GLY A 155 -6.41 3.06 -16.94
CA GLY A 155 -6.32 4.29 -17.74
C GLY A 155 -6.77 5.55 -16.98
N ARG A 156 -7.56 5.44 -15.93
CA ARG A 156 -8.02 6.55 -15.07
C ARG A 156 -7.09 6.84 -13.89
N TRP A 157 -5.94 6.22 -13.84
CA TRP A 157 -4.97 6.42 -12.76
C TRP A 157 -4.63 7.89 -12.44
N PRO A 158 -4.49 8.80 -13.43
CA PRO A 158 -4.25 10.21 -13.13
C PRO A 158 -5.33 10.85 -12.23
N GLU A 159 -6.61 10.48 -12.43
CA GLU A 159 -7.73 10.96 -11.61
C GLU A 159 -7.67 10.39 -10.19
N GLU A 160 -7.36 9.10 -10.07
CA GLU A 160 -7.17 8.43 -8.77
C GLU A 160 -6.05 9.10 -7.96
N LEU A 161 -4.95 9.43 -8.62
CA LEU A 161 -3.81 10.08 -7.99
C LEU A 161 -4.12 11.54 -7.59
N GLU A 162 -4.86 12.26 -8.42
CA GLU A 162 -5.32 13.62 -8.09
C GLU A 162 -6.24 13.61 -6.87
N ASN A 163 -7.19 12.68 -6.82
CA ASN A 163 -8.07 12.49 -5.68
C ASN A 163 -7.31 12.15 -4.40
N ALA A 164 -6.30 11.27 -4.49
CA ALA A 164 -5.47 10.92 -3.35
C ALA A 164 -4.69 12.12 -2.80
N ARG A 165 -4.06 12.89 -3.68
CA ARG A 165 -3.30 14.09 -3.29
C ARG A 165 -4.18 15.17 -2.69
N TRP A 166 -5.34 15.41 -3.28
CA TRP A 166 -6.31 16.34 -2.73
C TRP A 166 -6.79 15.88 -1.34
N PHE A 167 -7.20 14.62 -1.20
CA PHE A 167 -7.64 14.06 0.07
C PHE A 167 -6.56 14.22 1.15
N SER A 168 -5.30 13.92 0.82
CA SER A 168 -4.18 14.12 1.73
C SER A 168 -4.03 15.58 2.15
N SER A 169 -4.17 16.53 1.21
CA SER A 169 -4.09 17.96 1.54
C SER A 169 -5.21 18.44 2.45
N GLU A 170 -6.42 17.90 2.31
CA GLU A 170 -7.54 18.20 3.21
C GLU A 170 -7.34 17.60 4.60
N MET A 171 -6.81 16.38 4.68
CA MET A 171 -6.44 15.74 5.95
C MET A 171 -5.40 16.57 6.72
N GLU A 172 -4.41 17.09 6.03
CA GLU A 172 -3.35 17.92 6.64
C GLU A 172 -3.86 19.23 7.21
N LYS A 173 -4.93 19.81 6.66
CA LYS A 173 -5.60 20.98 7.26
C LYS A 173 -6.21 20.70 8.64
N MET A 174 -6.43 19.44 8.95
CA MET A 174 -6.93 18.95 10.24
C MET A 174 -5.82 18.42 11.15
N ASP A 175 -4.55 18.68 10.83
CA ASP A 175 -3.36 18.16 11.53
C ASP A 175 -3.27 16.61 11.50
N LEU A 176 -3.82 15.99 10.46
CA LEU A 176 -3.69 14.56 10.17
C LEU A 176 -2.63 14.39 9.08
N VAL A 177 -1.38 14.17 9.49
CA VAL A 177 -0.20 14.33 8.64
C VAL A 177 0.12 13.07 7.87
N GLN A 178 0.13 13.15 6.54
CA GLN A 178 0.63 12.08 5.70
C GLN A 178 2.16 11.95 5.83
N VAL A 179 2.65 10.73 5.94
CA VAL A 179 4.08 10.39 5.86
C VAL A 179 4.38 9.56 4.62
N GLY A 180 5.63 9.56 4.18
CA GLY A 180 6.10 8.94 2.94
C GLY A 180 6.41 9.96 1.85
N ASP A 181 6.50 9.50 0.60
CA ASP A 181 6.88 10.30 -0.57
C ASP A 181 6.09 11.60 -0.71
N ARG A 182 6.78 12.67 -1.07
CA ARG A 182 6.17 13.97 -1.38
C ARG A 182 6.72 14.53 -2.71
N PRO A 183 5.84 14.82 -3.69
CA PRO A 183 4.39 14.59 -3.68
C PRO A 183 4.06 13.10 -3.65
N HIS A 184 2.98 12.73 -2.98
CA HIS A 184 2.56 11.33 -2.93
C HIS A 184 2.17 10.81 -4.31
N ASN A 185 2.57 9.58 -4.64
CA ASN A 185 2.44 9.02 -5.99
C ASN A 185 1.55 7.77 -6.06
N HIS A 186 0.82 7.50 -4.99
CA HIS A 186 -0.11 6.37 -4.91
C HIS A 186 -1.38 6.75 -4.12
N ASP A 187 -2.45 5.96 -4.24
CA ASP A 187 -3.68 6.15 -3.49
C ASP A 187 -3.64 5.53 -2.08
N LEU A 188 -2.67 4.65 -1.82
CA LEU A 188 -2.41 4.09 -0.49
C LEU A 188 -1.58 5.09 0.30
N MET A 189 -2.09 5.53 1.45
CA MET A 189 -1.49 6.58 2.28
C MET A 189 -1.44 6.15 3.73
N PHE A 190 -0.43 6.62 4.43
CA PHE A 190 -0.29 6.46 5.87
C PHE A 190 -0.31 7.82 6.56
N PHE A 191 -1.12 7.95 7.60
CA PHE A 191 -1.28 9.19 8.34
C PHE A 191 -0.86 9.03 9.80
N LEU A 192 -0.10 9.99 10.30
CA LEU A 192 0.07 10.23 11.73
C LEU A 192 -1.07 11.14 12.18
N THR A 193 -1.75 10.77 13.25
CA THR A 193 -3.03 11.37 13.66
C THR A 193 -3.01 11.64 15.17
N GLU A 194 -1.97 12.33 15.65
CA GLU A 194 -1.77 12.64 17.07
C GLU A 194 -2.99 13.38 17.65
N ARG A 195 -3.60 14.30 16.89
CA ARG A 195 -4.82 15.00 17.30
C ARG A 195 -5.97 14.05 17.64
N LEU A 196 -6.19 13.01 16.84
CA LEU A 196 -7.19 11.98 17.13
C LEU A 196 -6.78 11.09 18.31
N TYR A 197 -5.49 10.88 18.48
CA TYR A 197 -4.97 10.17 19.65
C TYR A 197 -5.23 10.95 20.92
N ASP A 198 -4.96 12.25 20.95
CA ASP A 198 -5.21 13.10 22.11
C ASP A 198 -6.70 13.11 22.51
N ILE A 199 -7.59 13.26 21.53
CA ILE A 199 -9.04 13.12 21.74
C ILE A 199 -9.37 11.76 22.37
N SER A 200 -8.72 10.68 21.93
CA SER A 200 -8.98 9.34 22.44
C SER A 200 -8.67 9.16 23.93
N GLN A 201 -7.87 10.04 24.53
CA GLN A 201 -7.50 9.97 25.94
C GLN A 201 -8.65 10.42 26.86
N THR A 202 -9.53 11.30 26.36
CA THR A 202 -10.66 11.87 27.12
C THR A 202 -12.01 11.42 26.60
N ALA A 203 -12.10 11.04 25.33
CA ALA A 203 -13.36 10.66 24.67
C ALA A 203 -13.99 9.39 25.29
N LYS A 204 -15.31 9.36 25.36
CA LYS A 204 -16.07 8.18 25.76
C LYS A 204 -15.83 7.04 24.74
N GLY A 205 -15.24 5.96 25.22
CA GLY A 205 -14.86 4.81 24.39
C GLY A 205 -13.35 4.70 24.14
N GLY A 206 -12.55 5.67 24.59
CA GLY A 206 -11.10 5.66 24.50
C GLY A 206 -10.62 5.40 23.06
N ARG A 207 -9.63 4.53 22.88
CA ARG A 207 -9.10 4.19 21.54
C ARG A 207 -10.14 3.71 20.52
N TYR A 208 -11.35 3.35 20.93
CA TYR A 208 -12.42 2.89 20.03
C TYR A 208 -13.37 4.02 19.61
N PHE A 209 -13.19 5.24 20.10
CA PHE A 209 -14.08 6.36 19.83
C PHE A 209 -14.17 6.63 18.32
N LEU A 210 -13.05 6.77 17.63
CA LEU A 210 -12.99 7.08 16.20
C LEU A 210 -13.78 6.06 15.37
N TYR A 211 -13.56 4.77 15.61
CA TYR A 211 -14.29 3.70 14.93
C TYR A 211 -15.81 3.83 15.10
N ARG A 212 -16.28 4.16 16.31
CA ARG A 212 -17.70 4.28 16.62
C ARG A 212 -18.29 5.53 15.96
N GLU A 213 -17.66 6.67 16.15
CA GLU A 213 -18.16 7.94 15.63
C GLU A 213 -18.16 8.01 14.11
N MET A 214 -17.16 7.44 13.45
CA MET A 214 -17.16 7.31 12.00
C MET A 214 -18.29 6.40 11.52
N LYS A 215 -18.49 5.25 12.20
CA LYS A 215 -19.58 4.34 11.89
C LYS A 215 -20.96 4.97 12.04
N ASP A 216 -21.17 5.75 13.10
CA ASP A 216 -22.43 6.47 13.35
C ASP A 216 -22.73 7.53 12.28
N ARG A 217 -21.68 8.04 11.61
CA ARG A 217 -21.78 8.92 10.42
C ARG A 217 -21.80 8.18 9.09
N GLY A 218 -21.99 6.86 9.11
CA GLY A 218 -22.07 6.02 7.91
C GLY A 218 -20.73 5.67 7.25
N VAL A 219 -19.60 6.06 7.85
CA VAL A 219 -18.26 5.74 7.33
C VAL A 219 -17.76 4.44 7.94
N CYS A 220 -17.63 3.41 7.10
CA CYS A 220 -17.13 2.09 7.47
C CYS A 220 -15.71 1.87 6.93
N GLY A 221 -15.00 0.88 7.53
CA GLY A 221 -13.68 0.47 7.04
C GLY A 221 -12.51 0.90 7.94
N ILE A 222 -12.73 1.83 8.88
CA ILE A 222 -11.72 2.14 9.89
C ILE A 222 -11.57 0.94 10.84
N LYS A 223 -10.34 0.53 11.04
CA LYS A 223 -10.03 -0.58 11.94
C LYS A 223 -10.19 -0.13 13.40
N PRO A 224 -10.93 -0.89 14.25
CA PRO A 224 -11.11 -0.53 15.65
C PRO A 224 -9.78 -0.37 16.40
N GLY A 225 -9.71 0.66 17.25
CA GLY A 225 -8.56 0.91 18.11
C GLY A 225 -7.39 1.68 17.48
N LEU A 226 -7.52 2.11 16.24
CA LEU A 226 -6.55 2.98 15.58
C LEU A 226 -6.95 4.45 15.74
N THR A 227 -6.15 5.21 16.48
CA THR A 227 -6.37 6.66 16.72
C THR A 227 -5.09 7.47 16.53
N ARG A 228 -3.92 6.87 16.74
CA ARG A 228 -2.63 7.57 16.64
C ARG A 228 -2.07 7.58 15.22
N GLN A 229 -2.39 6.54 14.49
CA GLN A 229 -1.96 6.36 13.11
C GLN A 229 -2.87 5.39 12.39
N PHE A 230 -3.06 5.59 11.11
CA PHE A 230 -3.76 4.62 10.27
C PHE A 230 -3.35 4.73 8.81
N LYS A 231 -3.59 3.63 8.11
CA LYS A 231 -3.41 3.50 6.69
C LYS A 231 -4.77 3.46 6.02
N LEU A 232 -4.92 4.19 4.93
CA LEU A 232 -6.12 4.17 4.10
C LEU A 232 -5.77 4.20 2.60
N SER A 233 -6.75 3.94 1.76
CA SER A 233 -6.66 4.01 0.32
C SER A 233 -7.91 4.70 -0.20
N THR A 234 -7.74 5.65 -1.10
CA THR A 234 -8.84 6.36 -1.78
C THR A 234 -9.28 5.69 -3.07
N TYR A 235 -8.67 4.57 -3.42
CA TYR A 235 -8.89 3.88 -4.68
C TYR A 235 -10.34 3.56 -4.98
N GLY A 236 -10.81 4.03 -6.15
CA GLY A 236 -12.17 3.80 -6.62
C GLY A 236 -13.23 4.67 -5.97
N LEU A 237 -12.82 5.65 -5.14
CA LEU A 237 -13.72 6.65 -4.55
C LEU A 237 -13.64 7.96 -5.32
N GLY A 238 -14.78 8.53 -5.65
CA GLY A 238 -14.87 9.87 -6.21
C GLY A 238 -14.80 10.96 -5.14
N ARG A 239 -14.72 12.21 -5.57
CA ARG A 239 -14.71 13.38 -4.67
C ARG A 239 -15.87 13.38 -3.67
N PRO A 240 -17.14 13.12 -4.08
CA PRO A 240 -18.26 13.13 -3.14
C PRO A 240 -18.11 12.12 -1.98
N GLU A 241 -17.64 10.91 -2.27
CA GLU A 241 -17.41 9.89 -1.24
C GLU A 241 -16.26 10.27 -0.30
N LEU A 242 -15.20 10.86 -0.85
CA LEU A 242 -14.07 11.34 -0.06
C LEU A 242 -14.45 12.53 0.83
N GLU A 243 -15.31 13.44 0.35
CA GLU A 243 -15.86 14.55 1.14
C GLU A 243 -16.66 14.07 2.34
N VAL A 244 -17.44 12.99 2.21
CA VAL A 244 -18.15 12.39 3.34
C VAL A 244 -17.18 11.97 4.44
N VAL A 245 -16.05 11.36 4.08
CA VAL A 245 -15.03 10.94 5.04
C VAL A 245 -14.38 12.14 5.72
N LEU A 246 -14.01 13.17 4.96
CA LEU A 246 -13.38 14.39 5.47
C LEU A 246 -14.33 15.16 6.40
N ASN A 247 -15.59 15.33 6.01
CA ASN A 247 -16.60 15.99 6.82
C ASN A 247 -16.82 15.24 8.14
N ALA A 248 -16.92 13.93 8.11
CA ALA A 248 -17.06 13.13 9.31
C ALA A 248 -15.87 13.31 10.27
N LEU A 249 -14.63 13.33 9.75
CA LEU A 249 -13.44 13.59 10.57
C LEU A 249 -13.43 15.00 11.15
N SER A 250 -13.76 16.03 10.34
CA SER A 250 -13.83 17.41 10.79
C SER A 250 -14.86 17.59 11.91
N GLU A 251 -16.07 17.07 11.72
CA GLU A 251 -17.13 17.14 12.73
C GLU A 251 -16.73 16.46 14.05
N ILE A 252 -16.06 15.29 13.96
CA ILE A 252 -15.56 14.58 15.15
C ILE A 252 -14.57 15.47 15.90
N ILE A 253 -13.58 16.00 15.20
CA ILE A 253 -12.55 16.84 15.80
C ILE A 253 -13.18 18.08 16.45
N GLU A 254 -14.03 18.79 15.71
CA GLU A 254 -14.68 20.02 16.20
C GLU A 254 -15.59 19.80 17.41
N SER A 255 -16.32 18.68 17.46
CA SER A 255 -17.20 18.37 18.57
C SER A 255 -16.42 18.18 19.88
N HIS A 256 -15.34 17.41 19.83
CA HIS A 256 -14.50 17.16 20.98
C HIS A 256 -13.75 18.42 21.47
N GLU A 257 -13.35 19.33 20.58
CA GLU A 257 -12.73 20.60 20.98
C GLU A 257 -13.72 21.57 21.66
N LYS A 258 -14.98 21.55 21.26
CA LYS A 258 -16.03 22.37 21.92
C LYS A 258 -16.30 21.86 23.34
N ASP A 259 -16.34 20.54 23.52
CA ASP A 259 -16.56 19.92 24.84
C ASP A 259 -15.40 20.25 25.79
N GLU A 260 -14.16 20.19 25.36
CA GLU A 260 -12.98 20.58 26.16
C GLU A 260 -12.98 22.05 26.60
N LYS A 261 -13.43 22.96 25.72
CA LYS A 261 -13.54 24.41 26.05
C LYS A 261 -14.69 24.69 26.99
N GLY A 262 -15.81 23.96 26.88
CA GLY A 262 -16.95 24.03 27.79
C GLY A 262 -16.57 23.62 29.22
N ASP A 263 -15.89 22.51 29.35
CA ASP A 263 -15.47 21.91 30.64
C ASP A 263 -14.43 22.81 31.40
N LYS A 264 -13.55 23.49 30.63
CA LYS A 264 -12.58 24.45 31.20
C LYS A 264 -13.24 25.73 31.70
N ASN A 265 -14.29 26.22 31.04
CA ASN A 265 -15.03 27.41 31.46
C ASN A 265 -15.87 27.13 32.70
N GLU A 266 -16.48 25.95 32.83
CA GLU A 266 -17.26 25.60 34.04
C GLU A 266 -16.37 25.39 35.29
N LYS A 267 -15.16 24.84 35.10
CA LYS A 267 -14.19 24.66 36.22
C LYS A 267 -13.55 25.99 36.64
N GLY A 268 -13.41 26.96 35.73
CA GLY A 268 -12.94 28.32 36.06
C GLY A 268 -13.98 29.18 36.76
N ALA A 269 -15.27 28.96 36.54
CA ALA A 269 -16.35 29.70 37.16
C ALA A 269 -16.70 29.21 38.61
N ASN A 270 -16.36 27.98 38.93
CA ASN A 270 -16.61 27.40 40.28
C ASN A 270 -15.41 27.52 41.24
N GLY A 271 -14.33 28.18 40.81
CA GLY A 271 -13.10 28.37 41.63
C GLY A 271 -12.84 29.79 42.14
N SER A 272 -13.84 30.67 42.10
CA SER A 272 -13.74 32.05 42.61
C SER A 272 -14.67 32.33 43.80
#